data_678ee138e65592ddf18b93f52183ce44
#
_entry.id   678ee138e65592ddf18b93f52183ce44
#
_cell.length_a   1.000
_cell.length_b   1.000
_cell.length_c   1.000
_cell.angle_alpha   90.00
_cell.angle_beta   90.00
_cell.angle_gamma   90.00
#
_symmetry.space_group_name_H-M   'P 1'
#
loop_
_entity.id
_entity.type
_entity.pdbx_description
1 polymer ?
#
loop_
_entity_poly.entity_id
_entity_poly.type
_entity_poly.pdbx_seq_one_letter_code
_entity_poly.pdbx_strand_id
1 'polypeptide(L)'
;MEAFTTAMLPADHGDAILVGRVLGEAGPSPVVIRDGVVHDVSRAAPTVADLLERDDVAFVGGEAICGVEDLNTASGPRLLAPVDLQCIKAAGVTFAVSAIERVIEERARGDSGRANEIRGELEAKVGSIRSVVPGSEEAATLKAALIDAGMWSQYLEVAIGPDAEVFTKGPVLSAVGWGAEIGVRSNSDWNNPEPEVVMIVTPDGNIRGATLGNDVNLRDIEGRSALLLGKAKDNNASTAIGPFIRVFDGNFTLDDVRTAEIELLIEGPEGYRLEGVNKMSQISRDPTDLVRQTMSEHQYPDGFALFCGTLFAPIQDRDHPGRGFTHKMGDTVSISSPKLGTLINRVTTSKAAAPWDFGIRDLMRNLAERGLLIPESAYVGS
;
A
#
# COMPACT_ATOMS: atom_id res chain seq x y z
N MET A 1 -16.37 6.43 13.30
CA MET A 1 -15.81 5.20 12.70
C MET A 1 -16.22 4.02 13.56
N GLU A 2 -16.39 2.85 12.95
CA GLU A 2 -16.59 1.62 13.69
C GLU A 2 -15.35 1.32 14.53
N ALA A 3 -15.51 0.62 15.67
CA ALA A 3 -14.39 0.13 16.46
C ALA A 3 -13.67 -0.99 15.68
N PHE A 4 -12.38 -1.15 15.91
CA PHE A 4 -11.64 -2.31 15.37
C PHE A 4 -12.15 -3.59 16.06
N THR A 5 -12.35 -4.65 15.30
CA THR A 5 -12.85 -5.93 15.83
C THR A 5 -12.00 -7.09 15.32
N THR A 6 -12.07 -8.22 16.02
CA THR A 6 -11.39 -9.46 15.63
C THR A 6 -11.75 -9.91 14.20
N ALA A 7 -12.96 -9.58 13.71
CA ALA A 7 -13.36 -9.87 12.33
C ALA A 7 -12.53 -9.13 11.26
N MET A 8 -11.75 -8.12 11.63
CA MET A 8 -10.85 -7.38 10.75
C MET A 8 -9.44 -7.94 10.71
N LEU A 9 -9.13 -8.93 11.55
CA LEU A 9 -7.89 -9.69 11.49
C LEU A 9 -7.92 -10.72 10.35
N PRO A 10 -6.78 -11.29 9.96
CA PRO A 10 -6.74 -12.45 9.07
C PRO A 10 -7.64 -13.59 9.57
N ALA A 11 -8.25 -14.34 8.66
CA ALA A 11 -9.17 -15.42 9.02
C ALA A 11 -8.52 -16.51 9.91
N ASP A 12 -7.20 -16.67 9.77
CA ASP A 12 -6.35 -17.59 10.52
C ASP A 12 -5.48 -16.87 11.57
N HIS A 13 -5.94 -15.75 12.10
CA HIS A 13 -5.19 -14.88 13.02
C HIS A 13 -4.68 -15.58 14.29
N GLY A 14 -5.31 -16.67 14.72
CA GLY A 14 -4.85 -17.47 15.86
C GLY A 14 -3.48 -18.12 15.65
N ASP A 15 -3.11 -18.39 14.39
CA ASP A 15 -1.84 -18.99 14.00
C ASP A 15 -0.90 -17.97 13.32
N ALA A 16 -1.31 -16.71 13.20
CA ALA A 16 -0.59 -15.69 12.46
C ALA A 16 0.34 -14.86 13.37
N ILE A 17 1.54 -14.56 12.88
CA ILE A 17 2.43 -13.58 13.50
C ILE A 17 2.04 -12.20 12.97
N LEU A 18 1.40 -11.38 13.80
CA LEU A 18 0.90 -10.06 13.43
C LEU A 18 1.68 -8.95 14.16
N VAL A 19 2.36 -8.13 13.38
CA VAL A 19 3.09 -6.95 13.84
C VAL A 19 2.30 -5.70 13.53
N GLY A 20 2.15 -4.83 14.50
CA GLY A 20 1.45 -3.56 14.37
C GLY A 20 2.20 -2.40 14.99
N ARG A 21 1.56 -1.25 14.95
CA ARG A 21 2.02 -0.04 15.64
C ARG A 21 0.81 0.69 16.21
N VAL A 22 0.89 1.08 17.46
CA VAL A 22 -0.19 1.79 18.14
C VAL A 22 0.30 3.10 18.74
N LEU A 23 -0.60 4.06 18.86
CA LEU A 23 -0.39 5.27 19.64
C LEU A 23 -1.12 5.13 20.97
N GLY A 24 -0.37 4.90 22.04
CA GLY A 24 -0.83 4.96 23.43
C GLY A 24 -0.49 6.28 24.10
N GLU A 25 -0.71 6.36 25.42
CA GLU A 25 -0.41 7.57 26.22
C GLU A 25 1.09 7.92 26.21
N ALA A 26 1.96 6.92 26.21
CA ALA A 26 3.43 7.10 26.19
C ALA A 26 4.00 7.47 24.81
N GLY A 27 3.18 7.41 23.77
CA GLY A 27 3.58 7.65 22.37
C GLY A 27 3.44 6.40 21.50
N PRO A 28 4.00 6.43 20.27
CA PRO A 28 3.92 5.30 19.35
C PRO A 28 4.78 4.13 19.82
N SER A 29 4.22 2.91 19.73
CA SER A 29 4.90 1.67 20.11
C SER A 29 4.69 0.59 19.05
N PRO A 30 5.72 -0.18 18.68
CA PRO A 30 5.55 -1.44 17.97
C PRO A 30 4.84 -2.46 18.88
N VAL A 31 3.94 -3.23 18.29
CA VAL A 31 3.15 -4.24 19.00
C VAL A 31 3.10 -5.56 18.24
N VAL A 32 2.89 -6.64 18.99
CA VAL A 32 2.60 -7.98 18.47
C VAL A 32 1.26 -8.44 19.01
N ILE A 33 0.44 -9.07 18.19
CA ILE A 33 -0.83 -9.67 18.61
C ILE A 33 -0.59 -11.14 18.95
N ARG A 34 -1.04 -11.57 20.13
CA ARG A 34 -1.03 -12.96 20.60
C ARG A 34 -2.34 -13.27 21.33
N ASP A 35 -3.00 -14.33 20.95
CA ASP A 35 -4.26 -14.79 21.58
C ASP A 35 -5.31 -13.66 21.74
N GLY A 36 -5.41 -12.78 20.76
CA GLY A 36 -6.32 -11.62 20.78
C GLY A 36 -5.89 -10.46 21.72
N VAL A 37 -4.67 -10.52 22.26
CA VAL A 37 -4.09 -9.50 23.14
C VAL A 37 -2.99 -8.73 22.41
N VAL A 38 -2.99 -7.41 22.58
CA VAL A 38 -1.98 -6.49 22.04
C VAL A 38 -0.84 -6.36 23.05
N HIS A 39 0.38 -6.70 22.62
CA HIS A 39 1.58 -6.62 23.44
C HIS A 39 2.49 -5.50 22.93
N ASP A 40 2.78 -4.51 23.77
CA ASP A 40 3.82 -3.49 23.52
C ASP A 40 5.20 -4.16 23.66
N VAL A 41 5.96 -4.17 22.56
CA VAL A 41 7.30 -4.78 22.50
C VAL A 41 8.42 -3.74 22.41
N SER A 42 8.11 -2.45 22.60
CA SER A 42 9.04 -1.34 22.41
C SER A 42 10.31 -1.42 23.28
N ARG A 43 10.28 -2.13 24.39
CA ARG A 43 11.49 -2.37 25.22
C ARG A 43 12.45 -3.36 24.58
N ALA A 44 11.94 -4.29 23.77
CA ALA A 44 12.76 -5.29 23.08
C ALA A 44 13.13 -4.84 21.66
N ALA A 45 12.27 -4.04 21.03
CA ALA A 45 12.45 -3.47 19.71
C ALA A 45 11.77 -2.08 19.70
N PRO A 46 12.52 -0.97 19.81
CA PRO A 46 11.97 0.37 19.91
C PRO A 46 11.15 0.83 18.71
N THR A 47 11.44 0.29 17.53
CA THR A 47 10.76 0.59 16.27
C THR A 47 10.26 -0.68 15.60
N VAL A 48 9.34 -0.53 14.63
CA VAL A 48 8.92 -1.64 13.78
C VAL A 48 10.09 -2.11 12.90
N ALA A 49 10.99 -1.20 12.50
CA ALA A 49 12.19 -1.57 11.76
C ALA A 49 13.06 -2.53 12.60
N ASP A 50 13.37 -2.18 13.85
CA ASP A 50 14.12 -3.06 14.77
C ASP A 50 13.41 -4.41 14.96
N LEU A 51 12.08 -4.39 15.12
CA LEU A 51 11.30 -5.61 15.36
C LEU A 51 11.37 -6.58 14.18
N LEU A 52 11.29 -6.08 12.95
CA LEU A 52 11.26 -6.92 11.75
C LEU A 52 12.63 -7.47 11.33
N GLU A 53 13.72 -6.91 11.84
CA GLU A 53 15.07 -7.48 11.67
C GLU A 53 15.32 -8.68 12.60
N ARG A 54 14.49 -8.88 13.61
CA ARG A 54 14.63 -10.00 14.56
C ARG A 54 14.12 -11.32 13.97
N ASP A 55 14.83 -12.41 14.28
CA ASP A 55 14.39 -13.76 13.91
C ASP A 55 13.31 -14.31 14.85
N ASP A 56 13.25 -13.77 16.08
CA ASP A 56 12.33 -14.23 17.12
C ASP A 56 11.05 -13.39 17.26
N VAL A 57 10.60 -12.70 16.22
CA VAL A 57 9.42 -11.80 16.23
C VAL A 57 8.20 -12.44 16.90
N ALA A 58 7.97 -13.73 16.64
CA ALA A 58 6.84 -14.48 17.22
C ALA A 58 6.92 -14.58 18.76
N PHE A 59 8.12 -14.55 19.31
CA PHE A 59 8.39 -14.85 20.73
C PHE A 59 8.93 -13.64 21.50
N VAL A 60 9.08 -12.48 20.84
CA VAL A 60 9.63 -11.27 21.46
C VAL A 60 8.82 -10.90 22.71
N GLY A 61 9.51 -10.65 23.81
CA GLY A 61 8.88 -10.27 25.08
C GLY A 61 8.17 -8.92 24.98
N GLY A 62 6.99 -8.80 25.57
CA GLY A 62 6.21 -7.56 25.56
C GLY A 62 5.22 -7.47 26.71
N GLU A 63 4.77 -6.26 27.01
CA GLU A 63 3.76 -5.96 28.00
C GLU A 63 2.37 -6.04 27.38
N ALA A 64 1.44 -6.81 27.94
CA ALA A 64 0.05 -6.83 27.50
C ALA A 64 -0.61 -5.50 27.85
N ILE A 65 -1.12 -4.77 26.84
CA ILE A 65 -1.67 -3.43 27.02
C ILE A 65 -3.19 -3.38 26.87
N CYS A 66 -3.78 -4.18 25.99
CA CYS A 66 -5.24 -4.23 25.80
C CYS A 66 -5.64 -5.46 25.00
N GLY A 67 -6.93 -5.75 24.87
CA GLY A 67 -7.48 -6.67 23.89
C GLY A 67 -7.54 -6.02 22.50
N VAL A 68 -7.61 -6.83 21.45
CA VAL A 68 -7.77 -6.34 20.07
C VAL A 68 -9.04 -5.49 19.92
N GLU A 69 -10.13 -5.86 20.61
CA GLU A 69 -11.42 -5.15 20.59
C GLU A 69 -11.38 -3.76 21.25
N ASP A 70 -10.31 -3.46 22.00
CA ASP A 70 -10.12 -2.15 22.64
C ASP A 70 -9.43 -1.14 21.69
N LEU A 71 -8.83 -1.62 20.60
CA LEU A 71 -8.15 -0.77 19.63
C LEU A 71 -9.12 0.22 18.96
N ASN A 72 -8.66 1.45 18.79
CA ASN A 72 -9.43 2.56 18.20
C ASN A 72 -10.77 2.88 18.90
N THR A 73 -10.97 2.40 20.11
CA THR A 73 -12.08 2.86 20.96
C THR A 73 -11.74 4.22 21.58
N ALA A 74 -12.70 4.85 22.23
CA ALA A 74 -12.51 6.16 22.85
C ALA A 74 -11.44 6.18 23.96
N SER A 75 -11.20 5.04 24.61
CA SER A 75 -10.23 4.88 25.71
C SER A 75 -9.04 3.98 25.36
N GLY A 76 -9.08 3.31 24.22
CA GLY A 76 -8.03 2.40 23.78
C GLY A 76 -6.95 3.07 22.95
N PRO A 77 -5.82 2.39 22.73
CA PRO A 77 -4.78 2.89 21.87
C PRO A 77 -5.25 2.93 20.41
N ARG A 78 -4.73 3.91 19.66
CA ARG A 78 -5.07 4.10 18.25
C ARG A 78 -4.09 3.30 17.35
N LEU A 79 -4.62 2.54 16.40
CA LEU A 79 -3.82 1.93 15.35
C LEU A 79 -3.16 2.98 14.47
N LEU A 80 -1.87 2.84 14.26
CA LEU A 80 -1.08 3.59 13.28
C LEU A 80 -0.79 2.69 12.07
N ALA A 81 -0.21 3.27 11.01
CA ALA A 81 0.40 2.44 9.97
C ALA A 81 1.47 1.55 10.63
N PRO A 82 1.50 0.23 10.32
CA PRO A 82 2.42 -0.71 10.94
C PRO A 82 3.85 -0.61 10.39
N VAL A 83 4.25 0.58 9.96
CA VAL A 83 5.60 0.95 9.47
C VAL A 83 6.00 2.26 10.14
N ASP A 84 7.30 2.45 10.36
CA ASP A 84 7.85 3.69 10.94
C ASP A 84 9.06 4.23 10.16
N LEU A 85 10.23 3.63 10.27
CA LEU A 85 11.45 4.09 9.61
C LEU A 85 11.57 3.60 8.16
N GLN A 86 10.77 2.67 7.74
CA GLN A 86 10.76 2.15 6.37
C GLN A 86 10.38 3.24 5.38
N CYS A 87 11.21 3.46 4.36
CA CYS A 87 10.87 4.29 3.22
C CYS A 87 9.68 3.69 2.48
N ILE A 88 8.70 4.52 2.09
CA ILE A 88 7.51 4.02 1.38
C ILE A 88 7.74 4.13 -0.11
N LYS A 89 7.86 2.97 -0.77
CA LYS A 89 8.04 2.82 -2.21
C LYS A 89 6.77 2.24 -2.83
N ALA A 90 6.57 2.50 -4.11
CA ALA A 90 5.51 1.87 -4.87
C ALA A 90 6.01 1.50 -6.27
N ALA A 91 5.43 0.42 -6.80
CA ALA A 91 5.66 -0.02 -8.16
C ALA A 91 4.39 0.22 -9.00
N GLY A 92 4.51 1.05 -10.04
CA GLY A 92 3.40 1.35 -10.96
C GLY A 92 3.35 0.37 -12.12
N VAL A 93 2.16 0.27 -12.74
CA VAL A 93 1.93 -0.43 -14.02
C VAL A 93 2.42 -1.89 -14.02
N THR A 94 2.32 -2.57 -12.89
CA THR A 94 2.79 -3.95 -12.71
C THR A 94 1.83 -5.02 -13.21
N PHE A 95 0.65 -4.62 -13.67
CA PHE A 95 -0.34 -5.49 -14.31
C PHE A 95 -0.54 -5.05 -15.77
N ALA A 96 -0.57 -5.99 -16.70
CA ALA A 96 -0.77 -5.67 -18.12
C ALA A 96 -2.09 -4.91 -18.39
N VAL A 97 -3.12 -5.17 -17.59
CA VAL A 97 -4.41 -4.46 -17.66
C VAL A 97 -4.26 -3.00 -17.23
N SER A 98 -3.50 -2.74 -16.17
CA SER A 98 -3.25 -1.36 -15.72
C SER A 98 -2.44 -0.55 -16.75
N ALA A 99 -1.53 -1.19 -17.49
CA ALA A 99 -0.84 -0.52 -18.59
C ALA A 99 -1.80 0.05 -19.64
N ILE A 100 -2.84 -0.71 -19.97
CA ILE A 100 -3.88 -0.28 -20.93
C ILE A 100 -4.65 0.94 -20.38
N GLU A 101 -5.05 0.88 -19.12
CA GLU A 101 -5.76 2.01 -18.48
C GLU A 101 -4.87 3.26 -18.44
N ARG A 102 -3.58 3.12 -18.14
CA ARG A 102 -2.63 4.25 -18.17
C ARG A 102 -2.47 4.85 -19.58
N VAL A 103 -2.42 4.02 -20.63
CA VAL A 103 -2.41 4.50 -22.03
C VAL A 103 -3.70 5.27 -22.36
N ILE A 104 -4.84 4.80 -21.86
CA ILE A 104 -6.12 5.51 -22.01
C ILE A 104 -6.08 6.87 -21.31
N GLU A 105 -5.64 6.92 -20.07
CA GLU A 105 -5.50 8.14 -19.27
C GLU A 105 -4.55 9.16 -19.91
N GLU A 106 -3.39 8.69 -20.40
CA GLU A 106 -2.42 9.51 -21.13
C GLU A 106 -3.04 10.14 -22.38
N ARG A 107 -3.70 9.34 -23.22
CA ARG A 107 -4.35 9.83 -24.45
C ARG A 107 -5.54 10.74 -24.16
N ALA A 108 -6.28 10.47 -23.09
CA ALA A 108 -7.36 11.33 -22.61
C ALA A 108 -6.83 12.62 -21.95
N ARG A 109 -5.53 12.72 -21.65
CA ARG A 109 -4.89 13.83 -20.94
C ARG A 109 -5.56 14.15 -19.60
N GLY A 110 -5.97 13.09 -18.88
CA GLY A 110 -6.67 13.22 -17.59
C GLY A 110 -8.14 13.64 -17.69
N ASP A 111 -8.74 13.62 -18.88
CA ASP A 111 -10.17 13.89 -19.11
C ASP A 111 -10.96 12.57 -19.10
N SER A 112 -11.79 12.36 -18.07
CA SER A 112 -12.59 11.15 -17.91
C SER A 112 -13.63 10.93 -19.02
N GLY A 113 -14.17 12.01 -19.61
CA GLY A 113 -15.15 11.91 -20.71
C GLY A 113 -14.53 11.32 -21.97
N ARG A 114 -13.28 11.68 -22.28
CA ARG A 114 -12.55 11.17 -23.45
C ARG A 114 -12.02 9.75 -23.23
N ALA A 115 -11.80 9.33 -21.99
CA ALA A 115 -11.23 8.02 -21.68
C ALA A 115 -12.10 6.87 -22.20
N ASN A 116 -13.43 6.99 -22.13
CA ASN A 116 -14.35 5.96 -22.62
C ASN A 116 -14.34 5.79 -24.13
N GLU A 117 -14.20 6.88 -24.89
CA GLU A 117 -14.07 6.81 -26.35
C GLU A 117 -12.79 6.07 -26.76
N ILE A 118 -11.66 6.40 -26.10
CA ILE A 118 -10.35 5.78 -26.35
C ILE A 118 -10.34 4.31 -25.96
N ARG A 119 -11.02 3.92 -24.86
CA ARG A 119 -11.10 2.53 -24.40
C ARG A 119 -11.68 1.61 -25.47
N GLY A 120 -12.79 2.00 -26.12
CA GLY A 120 -13.41 1.24 -27.20
C GLY A 120 -12.49 1.01 -28.41
N GLU A 121 -11.59 1.96 -28.71
CA GLU A 121 -10.62 1.84 -29.81
C GLU A 121 -9.44 0.91 -29.47
N LEU A 122 -9.01 0.87 -28.19
CA LEU A 122 -7.84 0.11 -27.74
C LEU A 122 -8.14 -1.35 -27.43
N GLU A 123 -9.30 -1.67 -26.87
CA GLU A 123 -9.67 -3.03 -26.47
C GLU A 123 -9.59 -4.04 -27.63
N ALA A 124 -9.86 -3.60 -28.85
CA ALA A 124 -9.77 -4.44 -30.04
C ALA A 124 -8.32 -4.81 -30.44
N LYS A 125 -7.31 -4.07 -29.95
CA LYS A 125 -5.91 -4.15 -30.39
C LYS A 125 -4.95 -4.78 -29.38
N VAL A 126 -5.31 -4.91 -28.12
CA VAL A 126 -4.41 -5.13 -26.99
C VAL A 126 -4.38 -6.58 -26.47
N GLY A 127 -5.06 -7.52 -27.12
CA GLY A 127 -5.20 -8.91 -26.62
C GLY A 127 -3.90 -9.68 -26.29
N SER A 128 -2.76 -9.32 -26.90
CA SER A 128 -1.49 -10.03 -26.75
C SER A 128 -0.58 -9.53 -25.60
N ILE A 129 -0.88 -8.37 -25.01
CA ILE A 129 0.00 -7.78 -23.97
C ILE A 129 -0.09 -8.56 -22.64
N ARG A 130 -1.22 -9.22 -22.37
CA ARG A 130 -1.51 -9.87 -21.07
C ARG A 130 -0.65 -11.08 -20.73
N SER A 131 0.01 -11.70 -21.70
CA SER A 131 0.75 -12.95 -21.53
C SER A 131 2.28 -12.79 -21.66
N VAL A 132 2.74 -11.59 -21.91
CA VAL A 132 4.17 -11.34 -22.15
C VAL A 132 4.91 -11.14 -20.83
N VAL A 133 6.02 -11.84 -20.67
CA VAL A 133 6.93 -11.66 -19.52
C VAL A 133 7.76 -10.39 -19.73
N PRO A 134 7.72 -9.41 -18.83
CA PRO A 134 8.47 -8.16 -18.96
C PRO A 134 9.98 -8.42 -19.14
N GLY A 135 10.58 -7.67 -20.05
CA GLY A 135 12.03 -7.79 -20.36
C GLY A 135 12.43 -9.01 -21.20
N SER A 136 11.50 -9.87 -21.63
CA SER A 136 11.77 -11.02 -22.48
C SER A 136 12.01 -10.63 -23.95
N GLU A 137 12.53 -11.55 -24.77
CA GLU A 137 12.67 -11.36 -26.22
C GLU A 137 11.31 -11.15 -26.91
N GLU A 138 10.25 -11.82 -26.39
CA GLU A 138 8.88 -11.62 -26.85
C GLU A 138 8.39 -10.20 -26.53
N ALA A 139 8.72 -9.68 -25.35
CA ALA A 139 8.41 -8.30 -24.98
C ALA A 139 9.12 -7.30 -25.92
N ALA A 140 10.39 -7.53 -26.24
CA ALA A 140 11.15 -6.69 -27.16
C ALA A 140 10.55 -6.71 -28.58
N THR A 141 10.13 -7.89 -29.06
CA THR A 141 9.47 -8.06 -30.35
C THR A 141 8.13 -7.34 -30.40
N LEU A 142 7.32 -7.51 -29.35
CA LEU A 142 6.03 -6.82 -29.23
C LEU A 142 6.22 -5.28 -29.15
N LYS A 143 7.23 -4.81 -28.41
CA LYS A 143 7.60 -3.40 -28.36
C LYS A 143 7.87 -2.83 -29.75
N ALA A 144 8.71 -3.50 -30.55
CA ALA A 144 9.02 -3.07 -31.91
C ALA A 144 7.75 -2.97 -32.76
N ALA A 145 6.88 -3.97 -32.72
CA ALA A 145 5.63 -3.96 -33.47
C ALA A 145 4.66 -2.84 -33.03
N LEU A 146 4.60 -2.53 -31.74
CA LEU A 146 3.78 -1.44 -31.20
C LEU A 146 4.33 -0.05 -31.59
N ILE A 147 5.66 0.09 -31.62
CA ILE A 147 6.31 1.34 -32.12
C ILE A 147 5.97 1.56 -33.59
N ASP A 148 6.15 0.54 -34.44
CA ASP A 148 5.85 0.60 -35.87
C ASP A 148 4.37 0.93 -36.14
N ALA A 149 3.47 0.45 -35.29
CA ALA A 149 2.05 0.76 -35.36
C ALA A 149 1.66 2.14 -34.76
N GLY A 150 2.61 2.91 -34.20
CA GLY A 150 2.35 4.19 -33.54
C GLY A 150 1.52 4.05 -32.24
N MET A 151 1.57 2.87 -31.61
CA MET A 151 0.79 2.55 -30.40
C MET A 151 1.62 2.52 -29.13
N TRP A 152 2.94 2.74 -29.20
CA TRP A 152 3.80 2.74 -28.04
C TRP A 152 3.53 3.92 -27.10
N SER A 153 3.65 3.68 -25.79
CA SER A 153 3.60 4.71 -24.77
C SER A 153 4.62 4.42 -23.67
N GLN A 154 4.97 5.43 -22.87
CA GLN A 154 5.84 5.31 -21.72
C GLN A 154 5.34 4.29 -20.67
N TYR A 155 4.04 4.12 -20.54
CA TYR A 155 3.45 3.13 -19.63
C TYR A 155 3.63 1.69 -20.12
N LEU A 156 3.63 1.46 -21.43
CA LEU A 156 3.99 0.16 -21.99
C LEU A 156 5.48 -0.15 -21.78
N GLU A 157 6.33 0.89 -21.78
CA GLU A 157 7.76 0.71 -21.50
C GLU A 157 7.99 0.07 -20.13
N VAL A 158 7.35 0.59 -19.07
CA VAL A 158 7.49 0.06 -17.71
C VAL A 158 6.68 -1.21 -17.47
N ALA A 159 5.60 -1.43 -18.23
CA ALA A 159 4.79 -2.64 -18.11
C ALA A 159 5.48 -3.89 -18.67
N ILE A 160 6.09 -3.80 -19.85
CA ILE A 160 6.68 -4.96 -20.57
C ILE A 160 8.17 -4.82 -20.85
N GLY A 161 8.78 -3.64 -20.68
CA GLY A 161 10.21 -3.42 -20.79
C GLY A 161 11.01 -4.07 -19.65
N PRO A 162 12.35 -3.95 -19.66
CA PRO A 162 13.21 -4.57 -18.65
C PRO A 162 13.05 -3.93 -17.26
N ASP A 163 12.82 -2.64 -17.21
CA ASP A 163 12.80 -1.88 -15.96
C ASP A 163 11.36 -1.60 -15.48
N ALA A 164 11.11 -1.87 -14.20
CA ALA A 164 9.84 -1.52 -13.56
C ALA A 164 9.77 -0.02 -13.23
N GLU A 165 8.57 0.54 -13.22
CA GLU A 165 8.33 1.82 -12.59
C GLU A 165 8.39 1.64 -11.07
N VAL A 166 9.39 2.23 -10.42
CA VAL A 166 9.50 2.26 -8.95
C VAL A 166 9.69 3.72 -8.52
N PHE A 167 8.85 4.18 -7.60
CA PHE A 167 8.91 5.55 -7.11
C PHE A 167 8.76 5.63 -5.59
N THR A 168 9.09 6.78 -5.01
CA THR A 168 8.82 7.06 -3.60
C THR A 168 7.39 7.55 -3.46
N LYS A 169 6.57 6.77 -2.75
CA LYS A 169 5.16 7.06 -2.50
C LYS A 169 4.98 8.09 -1.38
N GLY A 170 5.82 8.01 -0.38
CA GLY A 170 5.82 8.93 0.75
C GLY A 170 7.05 8.78 1.64
N PRO A 171 7.34 9.79 2.47
CA PRO A 171 8.43 9.72 3.44
C PRO A 171 8.09 8.78 4.60
N VAL A 172 9.10 8.47 5.42
CA VAL A 172 8.95 7.69 6.66
C VAL A 172 7.95 8.38 7.61
N LEU A 173 7.18 7.60 8.36
CA LEU A 173 6.16 8.07 9.31
C LEU A 173 4.95 8.81 8.69
N SER A 174 4.86 8.96 7.36
CA SER A 174 3.78 9.71 6.71
C SER A 174 2.52 8.89 6.41
N ALA A 175 2.61 7.55 6.38
CA ALA A 175 1.46 6.70 6.13
C ALA A 175 0.46 6.75 7.28
N VAL A 176 -0.83 6.71 6.92
CA VAL A 176 -1.92 6.59 7.89
C VAL A 176 -2.30 5.13 8.07
N GLY A 177 -2.79 4.77 9.26
CA GLY A 177 -3.21 3.42 9.62
C GLY A 177 -4.70 3.17 9.41
N TRP A 178 -5.13 2.03 9.92
CA TRP A 178 -6.54 1.63 9.96
C TRP A 178 -7.39 2.68 10.69
N GLY A 179 -8.56 2.95 10.15
CA GLY A 179 -9.51 3.88 10.75
C GLY A 179 -9.16 5.36 10.58
N ALA A 180 -8.01 5.70 10.03
CA ALA A 180 -7.65 7.09 9.74
C ALA A 180 -8.35 7.62 8.47
N GLU A 181 -8.38 8.94 8.32
CA GLU A 181 -8.80 9.57 7.09
C GLU A 181 -7.73 9.44 6.03
N ILE A 182 -8.13 9.14 4.77
CA ILE A 182 -7.26 9.22 3.59
C ILE A 182 -7.55 10.48 2.81
N GLY A 183 -6.48 11.11 2.34
CA GLY A 183 -6.52 12.40 1.67
C GLY A 183 -6.46 12.30 0.16
N VAL A 184 -7.48 12.80 -0.55
CA VAL A 184 -7.40 13.15 -1.95
C VAL A 184 -7.06 14.62 -2.11
N ARG A 185 -6.29 14.97 -3.14
CA ARG A 185 -5.89 16.36 -3.36
C ARG A 185 -7.12 17.22 -3.65
N SER A 186 -7.26 18.36 -2.97
CA SER A 186 -8.46 19.21 -3.00
C SER A 186 -8.81 19.80 -4.37
N ASN A 187 -7.92 19.71 -5.34
CA ASN A 187 -8.12 20.17 -6.73
C ASN A 187 -8.08 19.01 -7.74
N SER A 188 -8.34 17.78 -7.29
CA SER A 188 -8.51 16.62 -8.15
C SER A 188 -10.00 16.32 -8.31
N ASP A 189 -10.45 16.19 -9.55
CA ASP A 189 -11.83 15.90 -9.91
C ASP A 189 -12.00 14.46 -10.43
N TRP A 190 -10.88 13.71 -10.60
CA TRP A 190 -10.88 12.34 -11.04
C TRP A 190 -9.80 11.54 -10.30
N ASN A 191 -10.23 10.82 -9.27
CA ASN A 191 -9.36 10.10 -8.35
C ASN A 191 -10.01 8.79 -7.91
N ASN A 192 -9.20 7.87 -7.41
CA ASN A 192 -9.64 6.54 -6.99
C ASN A 192 -8.72 5.93 -5.93
N PRO A 193 -9.18 4.90 -5.19
CA PRO A 193 -8.30 4.06 -4.40
C PRO A 193 -7.56 3.09 -5.33
N GLU A 194 -6.36 2.72 -4.92
CA GLU A 194 -5.61 1.60 -5.49
C GLU A 194 -5.35 0.58 -4.37
N PRO A 195 -6.16 -0.51 -4.30
CA PRO A 195 -5.99 -1.57 -3.33
C PRO A 195 -4.79 -2.43 -3.70
N GLU A 196 -3.82 -2.56 -2.79
CA GLU A 196 -2.55 -3.23 -3.06
C GLU A 196 -2.09 -4.12 -1.91
N VAL A 197 -1.29 -5.13 -2.24
CA VAL A 197 -0.39 -5.76 -1.28
C VAL A 197 0.83 -4.86 -1.11
N VAL A 198 1.23 -4.69 0.15
CA VAL A 198 2.45 -3.98 0.53
C VAL A 198 3.42 -4.97 1.16
N MET A 199 4.56 -5.19 0.52
CA MET A 199 5.64 -6.02 1.07
C MET A 199 6.50 -5.20 2.02
N ILE A 200 6.95 -5.83 3.09
CA ILE A 200 7.88 -5.23 4.04
C ILE A 200 9.23 -5.89 3.90
N VAL A 201 10.23 -5.10 3.58
CA VAL A 201 11.56 -5.55 3.19
C VAL A 201 12.59 -4.97 4.14
N THR A 202 13.46 -5.82 4.67
CA THR A 202 14.57 -5.46 5.55
C THR A 202 15.77 -4.88 4.77
N PRO A 203 16.76 -4.27 5.44
CA PRO A 203 17.91 -3.65 4.78
C PRO A 203 18.73 -4.59 3.87
N ASP A 204 18.75 -5.87 4.18
CA ASP A 204 19.42 -6.92 3.41
C ASP A 204 18.60 -7.45 2.21
N GLY A 205 17.39 -6.91 1.99
CA GLY A 205 16.51 -7.27 0.88
C GLY A 205 15.59 -8.47 1.15
N ASN A 206 15.55 -8.99 2.37
CA ASN A 206 14.64 -10.06 2.73
C ASN A 206 13.20 -9.52 2.90
N ILE A 207 12.24 -10.16 2.25
CA ILE A 207 10.83 -9.86 2.44
C ILE A 207 10.39 -10.56 3.74
N ARG A 208 10.04 -9.78 4.76
CA ARG A 208 9.67 -10.31 6.08
C ARG A 208 8.19 -10.62 6.22
N GLY A 209 7.36 -10.03 5.38
CA GLY A 209 5.92 -10.20 5.43
C GLY A 209 5.21 -9.25 4.49
N ALA A 210 3.89 -9.23 4.61
CA ALA A 210 3.03 -8.38 3.80
C ALA A 210 1.88 -7.79 4.61
N THR A 211 1.30 -6.73 4.09
CA THR A 211 0.10 -6.07 4.62
C THR A 211 -0.73 -5.51 3.45
N LEU A 212 -1.84 -4.86 3.76
CA LEU A 212 -2.66 -4.16 2.78
C LEU A 212 -2.30 -2.68 2.72
N GLY A 213 -2.53 -2.08 1.55
CA GLY A 213 -2.36 -0.65 1.37
C GLY A 213 -3.36 -0.04 0.41
N ASN A 214 -3.52 1.28 0.53
CA ASN A 214 -4.24 2.11 -0.42
C ASN A 214 -3.27 3.17 -0.96
N ASP A 215 -2.85 3.02 -2.21
CA ASP A 215 -2.11 4.03 -2.97
C ASP A 215 -3.11 4.98 -3.63
N VAL A 216 -3.58 5.99 -2.89
CA VAL A 216 -4.55 6.95 -3.44
C VAL A 216 -4.02 7.57 -4.73
N ASN A 217 -4.80 7.45 -5.80
CA ASN A 217 -4.44 7.90 -7.13
C ASN A 217 -5.25 9.11 -7.59
N LEU A 218 -4.59 10.04 -8.27
CA LEU A 218 -5.17 11.24 -8.86
C LEU A 218 -5.03 11.19 -10.38
N ARG A 219 -5.99 10.50 -11.05
CA ARG A 219 -5.96 10.19 -12.49
C ARG A 219 -5.93 11.44 -13.37
N ASP A 220 -6.62 12.50 -12.95
CA ASP A 220 -6.63 13.78 -13.63
C ASP A 220 -5.28 14.52 -13.59
N ILE A 221 -4.44 14.24 -12.58
CA ILE A 221 -3.11 14.84 -12.46
C ILE A 221 -2.07 13.94 -13.15
N GLU A 222 -2.05 12.66 -12.82
CA GLU A 222 -1.12 11.70 -13.39
C GLU A 222 -1.30 11.55 -14.91
N GLY A 223 -2.55 11.49 -15.39
CA GLY A 223 -2.85 11.37 -16.81
C GLY A 223 -2.45 12.59 -17.67
N ARG A 224 -2.17 13.74 -17.05
CA ARG A 224 -1.67 14.91 -17.79
C ARG A 224 -0.21 14.79 -18.19
N SER A 225 0.61 14.18 -17.31
CA SER A 225 2.03 14.02 -17.56
C SER A 225 2.65 13.09 -16.50
N ALA A 226 3.49 12.14 -16.91
CA ALA A 226 4.29 11.33 -15.99
C ALA A 226 5.21 12.18 -15.08
N LEU A 227 5.57 13.39 -15.51
CA LEU A 227 6.36 14.35 -14.69
C LEU A 227 5.56 14.90 -13.49
N LEU A 228 4.27 14.64 -13.42
CA LEU A 228 3.41 15.01 -12.29
C LEU A 228 3.19 13.84 -11.31
N LEU A 229 3.87 12.71 -11.47
CA LEU A 229 3.72 11.53 -10.63
C LEU A 229 3.87 11.87 -9.13
N GLY A 230 4.94 12.55 -8.74
CA GLY A 230 5.14 12.96 -7.34
C GLY A 230 3.98 13.82 -6.80
N LYS A 231 3.42 14.71 -7.63
CA LYS A 231 2.27 15.53 -7.26
C LYS A 231 0.97 14.71 -7.16
N ALA A 232 0.84 13.67 -7.96
CA ALA A 232 -0.31 12.77 -7.91
C ALA A 232 -0.26 11.85 -6.69
N LYS A 233 0.91 11.38 -6.30
CA LYS A 233 1.11 10.29 -5.34
C LYS A 233 1.50 10.73 -3.92
N ASP A 234 2.35 11.77 -3.77
CA ASP A 234 2.83 12.23 -2.46
C ASP A 234 2.04 13.46 -1.98
N ASN A 235 0.99 13.19 -1.22
CA ASN A 235 0.16 14.21 -0.57
C ASN A 235 -0.12 13.80 0.88
N ASN A 236 -0.49 14.74 1.76
CA ASN A 236 -0.85 14.42 3.13
C ASN A 236 -1.99 13.39 3.17
N ALA A 237 -1.78 12.31 3.96
CA ALA A 237 -2.70 11.20 4.14
C ALA A 237 -3.06 10.41 2.86
N SER A 238 -2.32 10.55 1.76
CA SER A 238 -2.61 9.86 0.49
C SER A 238 -2.09 8.40 0.44
N THR A 239 -1.55 7.91 1.56
CA THR A 239 -0.99 6.56 1.70
C THR A 239 -1.53 5.92 2.96
N ALA A 240 -2.32 4.86 2.84
CA ALA A 240 -2.74 4.06 3.98
C ALA A 240 -2.07 2.68 3.94
N ILE A 241 -1.62 2.19 5.10
CA ILE A 241 -1.02 0.86 5.28
C ILE A 241 -1.60 0.21 6.54
N GLY A 242 -1.97 -1.06 6.46
CA GLY A 242 -2.46 -1.80 7.61
C GLY A 242 -3.44 -2.94 7.29
N PRO A 243 -4.12 -3.49 8.31
CA PRO A 243 -4.06 -3.08 9.73
C PRO A 243 -2.77 -3.52 10.44
N PHE A 244 -2.24 -4.70 10.12
CA PHE A 244 -1.04 -5.31 10.67
C PHE A 244 -0.16 -5.86 9.54
N ILE A 245 1.14 -5.96 9.77
CA ILE A 245 2.04 -6.76 8.94
C ILE A 245 1.86 -8.21 9.37
N ARG A 246 1.51 -9.08 8.44
CA ARG A 246 1.62 -10.51 8.63
C ARG A 246 3.02 -10.95 8.25
N VAL A 247 3.77 -11.41 9.25
CA VAL A 247 5.14 -11.89 9.09
C VAL A 247 5.12 -13.27 8.45
N PHE A 248 6.07 -13.55 7.56
CA PHE A 248 6.21 -14.86 6.93
C PHE A 248 6.61 -15.93 7.94
N ASP A 249 5.94 -17.06 7.86
CA ASP A 249 6.14 -18.24 8.69
C ASP A 249 5.77 -19.53 7.91
N GLY A 250 5.55 -20.64 8.61
CA GLY A 250 5.13 -21.90 7.98
C GLY A 250 3.70 -21.88 7.41
N ASN A 251 2.86 -20.91 7.79
CA ASN A 251 1.44 -20.80 7.40
C ASN A 251 1.17 -19.67 6.42
N PHE A 252 2.12 -18.74 6.28
CA PHE A 252 2.04 -17.61 5.36
C PHE A 252 3.39 -17.32 4.72
N THR A 253 3.45 -17.42 3.42
CA THR A 253 4.67 -17.35 2.63
C THR A 253 4.53 -16.36 1.47
N LEU A 254 5.60 -16.15 0.71
CA LEU A 254 5.57 -15.34 -0.50
C LEU A 254 4.62 -15.93 -1.58
N ASP A 255 4.42 -17.26 -1.61
CA ASP A 255 3.48 -17.87 -2.55
C ASP A 255 2.03 -17.54 -2.20
N ASP A 256 1.72 -17.34 -0.93
CA ASP A 256 0.41 -16.80 -0.51
C ASP A 256 0.24 -15.35 -0.99
N VAL A 257 1.30 -14.54 -0.98
CA VAL A 257 1.28 -13.19 -1.56
C VAL A 257 1.05 -13.23 -3.06
N ARG A 258 1.75 -14.12 -3.79
CA ARG A 258 1.59 -14.28 -5.25
C ARG A 258 0.19 -14.67 -5.68
N THR A 259 -0.55 -15.32 -4.82
CA THR A 259 -1.92 -15.81 -5.08
C THR A 259 -3.00 -15.01 -4.35
N ALA A 260 -2.62 -13.98 -3.58
CA ALA A 260 -3.57 -13.18 -2.81
C ALA A 260 -4.64 -12.54 -3.69
N GLU A 261 -5.88 -12.60 -3.23
CA GLU A 261 -7.00 -11.81 -3.74
C GLU A 261 -7.29 -10.70 -2.73
N ILE A 262 -7.34 -9.47 -3.24
CA ILE A 262 -7.61 -8.27 -2.45
C ILE A 262 -8.95 -7.71 -2.90
N GLU A 263 -9.92 -7.75 -2.01
CA GLU A 263 -11.25 -7.20 -2.24
C GLU A 263 -11.27 -5.71 -1.89
N LEU A 264 -11.96 -4.94 -2.70
CA LEU A 264 -12.24 -3.53 -2.47
C LEU A 264 -13.74 -3.32 -2.34
N LEU A 265 -14.14 -2.62 -1.30
CA LEU A 265 -15.50 -2.10 -1.15
C LEU A 265 -15.42 -0.60 -0.90
N ILE A 266 -16.18 0.17 -1.70
CA ILE A 266 -16.38 1.61 -1.48
C ILE A 266 -17.85 1.84 -1.17
N GLU A 267 -18.11 2.51 -0.07
CA GLU A 267 -19.46 2.92 0.33
C GLU A 267 -19.52 4.43 0.50
N GLY A 268 -20.39 5.06 -0.28
CA GLY A 268 -20.63 6.51 -0.23
C GLY A 268 -21.78 6.88 0.73
N PRO A 269 -21.73 8.07 1.35
CA PRO A 269 -22.78 8.52 2.28
C PRO A 269 -24.17 8.64 1.63
N GLU A 270 -24.23 8.74 0.30
CA GLU A 270 -25.47 8.75 -0.47
C GLU A 270 -26.03 7.36 -0.82
N GLY A 271 -25.44 6.28 -0.27
CA GLY A 271 -25.81 4.89 -0.55
C GLY A 271 -25.15 4.30 -1.81
N TYR A 272 -24.14 4.98 -2.35
CA TYR A 272 -23.30 4.42 -3.43
C TYR A 272 -22.51 3.23 -2.92
N ARG A 273 -22.38 2.20 -3.75
CA ARG A 273 -21.60 1.00 -3.48
C ARG A 273 -20.85 0.55 -4.73
N LEU A 274 -19.55 0.32 -4.57
CA LEU A 274 -18.71 -0.25 -5.62
C LEU A 274 -17.85 -1.36 -5.01
N GLU A 275 -17.79 -2.48 -5.71
CA GLU A 275 -16.96 -3.63 -5.37
C GLU A 275 -15.91 -3.84 -6.45
N GLY A 276 -14.73 -4.28 -6.04
CA GLY A 276 -13.62 -4.61 -6.94
C GLY A 276 -12.73 -5.67 -6.35
N VAL A 277 -11.91 -6.29 -7.20
CA VAL A 277 -10.95 -7.31 -6.80
C VAL A 277 -9.64 -7.07 -7.50
N ASN A 278 -8.53 -7.05 -6.75
CA ASN A 278 -7.17 -7.12 -7.25
C ASN A 278 -6.61 -8.53 -7.01
N LYS A 279 -6.14 -9.20 -8.07
CA LYS A 279 -5.63 -10.57 -8.01
C LYS A 279 -4.12 -10.57 -8.26
N MET A 280 -3.34 -10.84 -7.24
CA MET A 280 -1.88 -10.89 -7.33
C MET A 280 -1.39 -11.95 -8.33
N SER A 281 -2.16 -13.01 -8.57
CA SER A 281 -1.85 -14.02 -9.60
C SER A 281 -1.82 -13.48 -11.04
N GLN A 282 -2.31 -12.26 -11.27
CA GLN A 282 -2.29 -11.59 -12.58
C GLN A 282 -1.19 -10.52 -12.69
N ILE A 283 -0.35 -10.39 -11.67
CA ILE A 283 0.79 -9.47 -11.72
C ILE A 283 1.76 -9.89 -12.83
N SER A 284 2.21 -8.93 -13.62
CA SER A 284 3.17 -9.21 -14.71
C SER A 284 4.61 -9.28 -14.21
N ARG A 285 4.91 -8.64 -13.07
CA ARG A 285 6.23 -8.61 -12.45
C ARG A 285 6.18 -9.32 -11.10
N ASP A 286 7.00 -10.35 -10.93
CA ASP A 286 7.09 -11.07 -9.65
C ASP A 286 7.48 -10.10 -8.52
N PRO A 287 6.86 -10.22 -7.33
CA PRO A 287 7.20 -9.40 -6.18
C PRO A 287 8.69 -9.37 -5.83
N THR A 288 9.41 -10.50 -5.98
CA THR A 288 10.87 -10.54 -5.74
C THR A 288 11.66 -9.75 -6.78
N ASP A 289 11.19 -9.70 -8.03
CA ASP A 289 11.81 -8.86 -9.06
C ASP A 289 11.62 -7.36 -8.73
N LEU A 290 10.45 -6.96 -8.25
CA LEU A 290 10.21 -5.59 -7.81
C LEU A 290 11.14 -5.17 -6.66
N VAL A 291 11.35 -6.05 -5.67
CA VAL A 291 12.32 -5.82 -4.58
C VAL A 291 13.74 -5.70 -5.13
N ARG A 292 14.16 -6.65 -5.98
CA ARG A 292 15.48 -6.64 -6.61
C ARG A 292 15.73 -5.35 -7.40
N GLN A 293 14.76 -4.89 -8.18
CA GLN A 293 14.88 -3.66 -8.96
C GLN A 293 14.91 -2.42 -8.05
N THR A 294 14.12 -2.40 -6.98
CA THR A 294 14.13 -1.30 -5.99
C THR A 294 15.50 -1.14 -5.36
N MET A 295 16.22 -2.23 -5.11
CA MET A 295 17.52 -2.25 -4.44
C MET A 295 18.73 -2.27 -5.38
N SER A 296 18.53 -2.32 -6.70
CA SER A 296 19.60 -2.60 -7.67
C SER A 296 20.83 -1.69 -7.55
N GLU A 297 20.60 -0.40 -7.29
CA GLU A 297 21.66 0.62 -7.14
C GLU A 297 21.44 1.49 -5.87
N HIS A 298 20.59 1.03 -4.94
CA HIS A 298 20.22 1.80 -3.75
C HIS A 298 20.17 0.90 -2.50
N GLN A 299 20.59 1.48 -1.37
CA GLN A 299 20.50 0.87 -0.04
C GLN A 299 19.36 1.54 0.77
N TYR A 300 18.71 0.75 1.62
CA TYR A 300 17.65 1.19 2.53
C TYR A 300 17.99 0.75 3.95
N PRO A 301 18.74 1.57 4.73
CA PRO A 301 19.28 1.16 6.04
C PRO A 301 18.22 0.74 7.07
N ASP A 302 17.00 1.24 6.95
CA ASP A 302 15.87 0.89 7.82
C ASP A 302 14.82 0.04 7.07
N GLY A 303 15.19 -0.53 5.92
CA GLY A 303 14.26 -1.25 5.05
C GLY A 303 13.28 -0.34 4.31
N PHE A 304 12.30 -0.94 3.67
CA PHE A 304 11.24 -0.22 2.96
C PHE A 304 9.93 -1.00 2.91
N ALA A 305 8.83 -0.27 2.77
CA ALA A 305 7.53 -0.82 2.44
C ALA A 305 7.29 -0.62 0.94
N LEU A 306 6.98 -1.70 0.20
CA LEU A 306 6.81 -1.67 -1.26
C LEU A 306 5.39 -2.05 -1.64
N PHE A 307 4.64 -1.09 -2.15
CA PHE A 307 3.37 -1.32 -2.83
C PHE A 307 3.63 -2.04 -4.16
N CYS A 308 2.91 -3.14 -4.39
CA CYS A 308 3.16 -4.01 -5.56
C CYS A 308 2.40 -3.59 -6.82
N GLY A 309 1.57 -2.57 -6.73
CA GLY A 309 0.68 -2.15 -7.82
C GLY A 309 -0.70 -2.80 -7.75
N THR A 310 -1.61 -2.25 -8.53
CA THR A 310 -3.01 -2.70 -8.59
C THR A 310 -3.43 -3.09 -10.00
N LEU A 311 -4.26 -4.14 -10.07
CA LEU A 311 -5.05 -4.51 -11.25
C LEU A 311 -6.29 -3.62 -11.39
N PHE A 312 -6.79 -3.11 -10.26
CA PHE A 312 -8.09 -2.48 -10.17
C PHE A 312 -8.04 -1.01 -10.58
N ALA A 313 -8.80 -0.66 -11.60
CA ALA A 313 -9.12 0.71 -11.97
C ALA A 313 -10.64 0.85 -12.03
N PRO A 314 -11.30 1.60 -11.13
CA PRO A 314 -12.75 1.76 -11.15
C PRO A 314 -13.19 2.52 -12.41
N ILE A 315 -13.92 1.83 -13.27
CA ILE A 315 -14.48 2.37 -14.52
C ILE A 315 -15.99 2.58 -14.42
N GLN A 316 -16.63 2.08 -13.38
CA GLN A 316 -18.06 2.23 -13.16
C GLN A 316 -18.42 3.69 -12.92
N ASP A 317 -19.39 4.20 -13.65
CA ASP A 317 -19.91 5.55 -13.48
C ASP A 317 -20.54 5.74 -12.09
N ARG A 318 -20.29 6.90 -11.46
CA ARG A 318 -20.90 7.25 -10.18
C ARG A 318 -22.04 8.26 -10.33
N ASP A 319 -21.76 9.44 -10.89
CA ASP A 319 -22.73 10.54 -10.96
C ASP A 319 -23.23 10.79 -12.37
N HIS A 320 -22.38 10.60 -13.37
CA HIS A 320 -22.70 10.93 -14.76
C HIS A 320 -22.24 9.83 -15.70
N PRO A 321 -23.08 9.42 -16.67
CA PRO A 321 -22.69 8.44 -17.68
C PRO A 321 -21.40 8.84 -18.40
N GLY A 322 -20.47 7.90 -18.54
CA GLY A 322 -19.21 8.08 -19.25
C GLY A 322 -18.11 8.83 -18.50
N ARG A 323 -18.31 9.18 -17.21
CA ARG A 323 -17.28 9.86 -16.43
C ARG A 323 -16.51 8.96 -15.47
N GLY A 324 -16.94 7.70 -15.31
CA GLY A 324 -16.31 6.75 -14.42
C GLY A 324 -16.46 7.13 -12.95
N PHE A 325 -15.62 6.53 -12.14
CA PHE A 325 -15.60 6.72 -10.68
C PHE A 325 -14.72 7.92 -10.29
N THR A 326 -15.16 8.64 -9.27
CA THR A 326 -14.34 9.54 -8.46
C THR A 326 -14.82 9.49 -7.01
N HIS A 327 -13.91 9.68 -6.06
CA HIS A 327 -14.26 9.75 -4.65
C HIS A 327 -15.14 10.96 -4.31
N LYS A 328 -16.04 10.75 -3.34
CA LYS A 328 -16.70 11.84 -2.59
C LYS A 328 -16.16 11.87 -1.16
N MET A 329 -16.19 13.06 -0.58
CA MET A 329 -15.82 13.22 0.82
C MET A 329 -16.79 12.46 1.71
N GLY A 330 -16.22 11.65 2.61
CA GLY A 330 -16.98 10.77 3.48
C GLY A 330 -17.17 9.35 2.97
N ASP A 331 -16.71 9.02 1.76
CA ASP A 331 -16.63 7.62 1.32
C ASP A 331 -15.86 6.79 2.33
N THR A 332 -16.34 5.58 2.59
CA THR A 332 -15.58 4.55 3.30
C THR A 332 -14.95 3.61 2.28
N VAL A 333 -13.66 3.40 2.41
CA VAL A 333 -12.89 2.46 1.58
C VAL A 333 -12.44 1.31 2.45
N SER A 334 -12.90 0.10 2.15
CA SER A 334 -12.50 -1.14 2.80
C SER A 334 -11.70 -1.98 1.81
N ILE A 335 -10.50 -2.35 2.20
CA ILE A 335 -9.60 -3.23 1.43
C ILE A 335 -9.35 -4.46 2.29
N SER A 336 -9.67 -5.65 1.78
CA SER A 336 -9.60 -6.88 2.57
C SER A 336 -8.97 -8.04 1.82
N SER A 337 -8.37 -8.94 2.57
CA SER A 337 -7.88 -10.23 2.09
C SER A 337 -7.94 -11.27 3.21
N PRO A 338 -8.34 -12.52 2.92
CA PRO A 338 -8.49 -13.54 3.96
C PRO A 338 -7.24 -13.74 4.84
N LYS A 339 -6.05 -13.58 4.27
CA LYS A 339 -4.78 -13.76 5.00
C LYS A 339 -4.13 -12.47 5.51
N LEU A 340 -4.64 -11.29 5.13
CA LEU A 340 -4.05 -9.99 5.51
C LEU A 340 -5.01 -9.14 6.36
N GLY A 341 -6.25 -9.57 6.53
CA GLY A 341 -7.27 -8.85 7.29
C GLY A 341 -7.95 -7.76 6.48
N THR A 342 -8.38 -6.68 7.15
CA THR A 342 -9.16 -5.60 6.52
C THR A 342 -8.61 -4.23 6.93
N LEU A 343 -8.25 -3.42 5.96
CA LEU A 343 -7.88 -2.00 6.11
C LEU A 343 -9.08 -1.14 5.75
N ILE A 344 -9.53 -0.28 6.67
CA ILE A 344 -10.67 0.64 6.46
C ILE A 344 -10.21 2.07 6.65
N ASN A 345 -10.57 2.94 5.70
CA ASN A 345 -10.29 4.37 5.77
C ASN A 345 -11.50 5.19 5.28
N ARG A 346 -11.57 6.45 5.72
CA ARG A 346 -12.57 7.40 5.27
C ARG A 346 -11.95 8.48 4.40
N VAL A 347 -12.58 8.79 3.28
CA VAL A 347 -12.07 9.78 2.33
C VAL A 347 -12.33 11.22 2.81
N THR A 348 -11.30 12.04 2.78
CA THR A 348 -11.34 13.49 2.94
C THR A 348 -10.37 14.17 1.96
N THR A 349 -10.23 15.49 2.03
CA THR A 349 -9.16 16.15 1.25
C THR A 349 -7.83 16.11 2.01
N SER A 350 -6.71 16.08 1.29
CA SER A 350 -5.37 16.18 1.90
C SER A 350 -5.16 17.43 2.75
N LYS A 351 -5.96 18.49 2.49
CA LYS A 351 -5.94 19.72 3.29
C LYS A 351 -6.76 19.63 4.56
N ALA A 352 -7.83 18.82 4.57
CA ALA A 352 -8.74 18.67 5.72
C ALA A 352 -8.32 17.49 6.62
N ALA A 353 -7.63 16.50 6.07
CA ALA A 353 -7.04 15.41 6.85
C ALA A 353 -6.13 15.97 7.97
N ALA A 354 -6.02 15.22 9.05
CA ALA A 354 -5.11 15.55 10.13
C ALA A 354 -3.70 15.83 9.57
N PRO A 355 -3.03 16.89 10.02
CA PRO A 355 -1.68 17.21 9.55
C PRO A 355 -0.71 16.11 9.98
N TRP A 356 0.24 15.80 9.11
CA TRP A 356 1.37 14.98 9.49
C TRP A 356 2.39 15.84 10.25
N ASP A 357 2.34 15.78 11.57
CA ASP A 357 3.12 16.61 12.50
C ASP A 357 4.10 15.79 13.35
N PHE A 358 4.06 14.45 13.29
CA PHE A 358 4.97 13.55 13.98
C PHE A 358 6.05 13.02 13.01
N GLY A 359 7.23 13.61 13.05
CA GLY A 359 8.37 13.24 12.21
C GLY A 359 9.45 12.47 12.97
N ILE A 360 10.59 12.19 12.29
CA ILE A 360 11.74 11.47 12.88
C ILE A 360 12.24 12.15 14.16
N ARG A 361 12.30 13.48 14.22
CA ARG A 361 12.75 14.20 15.43
C ARG A 361 11.85 13.95 16.62
N ASP A 362 10.54 13.82 16.39
CA ASP A 362 9.55 13.59 17.45
C ASP A 362 9.62 12.14 17.90
N LEU A 363 9.84 11.20 16.99
CA LEU A 363 10.12 9.81 17.33
C LEU A 363 11.39 9.69 18.19
N MET A 364 12.50 10.31 17.77
CA MET A 364 13.74 10.29 18.54
C MET A 364 13.57 10.85 19.96
N ARG A 365 12.83 11.96 20.11
CA ARG A 365 12.55 12.56 21.43
C ARG A 365 11.70 11.62 22.28
N ASN A 366 10.61 11.07 21.71
CA ASN A 366 9.75 10.13 22.42
C ASN A 366 10.51 8.90 22.90
N LEU A 367 11.33 8.29 22.04
CA LEU A 367 12.13 7.13 22.42
C LEU A 367 13.16 7.48 23.52
N ALA A 368 13.80 8.65 23.45
CA ALA A 368 14.73 9.12 24.47
C ALA A 368 14.02 9.36 25.82
N GLU A 369 12.88 10.04 25.83
CA GLU A 369 12.08 10.29 27.05
C GLU A 369 11.61 9.01 27.71
N ARG A 370 11.30 7.96 26.93
CA ARG A 370 10.93 6.63 27.39
C ARG A 370 12.11 5.75 27.78
N GLY A 371 13.35 6.22 27.58
CA GLY A 371 14.56 5.44 27.84
C GLY A 371 14.73 4.23 26.93
N LEU A 372 14.23 4.33 25.68
CA LEU A 372 14.27 3.25 24.70
C LEU A 372 15.44 3.38 23.69
N LEU A 373 16.16 4.51 23.67
CA LEU A 373 17.40 4.67 22.92
C LEU A 373 18.55 4.05 23.73
N ILE A 374 18.82 2.77 23.50
CA ILE A 374 19.88 2.03 24.18
C ILE A 374 21.04 1.86 23.20
N PRO A 375 22.32 2.08 23.63
CA PRO A 375 23.46 1.81 22.76
C PRO A 375 23.49 0.34 22.32
N GLU A 376 23.88 0.09 21.08
CA GLU A 376 23.97 -1.26 20.48
C GLU A 376 24.78 -2.26 21.35
N SER A 377 25.77 -1.77 22.07
CA SER A 377 26.55 -2.57 23.02
C SER A 377 25.76 -3.15 24.21
N ALA A 378 24.55 -2.68 24.46
CA ALA A 378 23.67 -3.21 25.53
C ALA A 378 22.78 -4.37 25.05
N TYR A 379 22.65 -4.57 23.73
CA TYR A 379 21.91 -5.71 23.14
C TYR A 379 22.72 -7.02 23.09
N VAL A 380 24.03 -6.97 23.30
CA VAL A 380 24.93 -8.13 23.24
C VAL A 380 25.07 -8.76 24.63
N GLY A 381 23.97 -9.19 25.24
CA GLY A 381 24.11 -9.82 26.58
C GLY A 381 22.85 -10.24 27.30
N SER A 382 21.77 -10.50 26.59
CA SER A 382 20.57 -11.07 27.21
C SER A 382 20.09 -12.35 26.52
#